data_5568040e92fcaa5dd08d5795fdd38c4a
#
_entry.id   5568040e92fcaa5dd08d5795fdd38c4a
#
_cell.length_a   1.000
_cell.length_b   1.000
_cell.length_c   1.000
_cell.angle_alpha   90.00
_cell.angle_beta   90.00
_cell.angle_gamma   90.00
#
_symmetry.space_group_name_H-M   'P 1'
#
loop_
_entity.id
_entity.type
_entity.pdbx_description
1 polymer ?
#
loop_
_entity_poly.entity_id
_entity_poly.type
_entity_poly.pdbx_seq_one_letter_code
_entity_poly.pdbx_strand_id
1 'polypeptide(L)'
;MSSAVIYTDLDGTLLDHHTYAFDEALETIKVLKDRGIPIIPCTSKTRAETLSLMQAMGIDGPMIVENGAAIWVPQDWGLERPAGSDSDADAWCHSFGPSRGMIRRQLAILSIEWGNRYQSLCDLSEKQVAAVTGLDLDGAARAKQREHCETLIWLGTPADRKAFAEQVETLDMRCLQGGRFVHVLASGGKAEAVSWLHRKIRSERPGFDRAISLSAGDAENDVEMLEVTDMALLVRSPVNEPPTVRRQGGLVISDTEGPAGWAEGMEALIERVEEEEDRGRLLSKRHDHNAA
;
A
#
# COMPACT_ATOMS: atom_id res chain seq x y z
N MET A 1 14.88 -20.87 -6.85
CA MET A 1 13.66 -20.09 -7.04
C MET A 1 14.04 -18.66 -6.79
N SER A 2 13.76 -17.74 -7.71
CA SER A 2 13.90 -16.31 -7.38
C SER A 2 12.91 -15.97 -6.30
N SER A 3 13.35 -15.22 -5.32
CA SER A 3 12.46 -14.71 -4.30
C SER A 3 11.62 -13.60 -4.91
N ALA A 4 10.34 -13.61 -4.67
CA ALA A 4 9.43 -12.49 -4.96
C ALA A 4 9.04 -11.80 -3.66
N VAL A 5 8.61 -10.54 -3.76
CA VAL A 5 8.01 -9.77 -2.67
C VAL A 5 6.73 -9.14 -3.19
N ILE A 6 5.63 -9.37 -2.53
CA ILE A 6 4.31 -8.84 -2.91
C ILE A 6 4.00 -7.59 -2.07
N TYR A 7 3.66 -6.50 -2.74
CA TYR A 7 3.14 -5.27 -2.17
C TYR A 7 1.67 -5.15 -2.55
N THR A 8 0.77 -5.17 -1.60
CA THR A 8 -0.66 -5.20 -1.91
C THR A 8 -1.42 -4.09 -1.21
N ASP A 9 -2.29 -3.40 -1.96
CA ASP A 9 -3.35 -2.64 -1.31
C ASP A 9 -4.32 -3.59 -0.60
N LEU A 10 -5.15 -3.04 0.28
CA LEU A 10 -6.11 -3.78 1.08
C LEU A 10 -7.55 -3.55 0.60
N ASP A 11 -8.09 -2.35 0.74
CA ASP A 11 -9.51 -2.07 0.50
C ASP A 11 -9.89 -2.16 -0.98
N GLY A 12 -10.74 -3.11 -1.34
CA GLY A 12 -11.12 -3.36 -2.73
C GLY A 12 -10.11 -4.21 -3.51
N THR A 13 -8.98 -4.55 -2.90
CA THR A 13 -7.91 -5.39 -3.48
C THR A 13 -7.84 -6.74 -2.76
N LEU A 14 -7.14 -6.81 -1.61
CA LEU A 14 -7.06 -8.01 -0.79
C LEU A 14 -8.28 -8.20 0.12
N LEU A 15 -9.01 -7.12 0.37
CA LEU A 15 -10.26 -7.10 1.13
C LEU A 15 -11.42 -6.75 0.20
N ASP A 16 -12.57 -7.35 0.43
CA ASP A 16 -13.81 -6.96 -0.21
C ASP A 16 -14.14 -5.48 0.10
N HIS A 17 -14.56 -4.73 -0.92
CA HIS A 17 -14.79 -3.30 -0.82
C HIS A 17 -15.89 -2.91 0.19
N HIS A 18 -16.90 -3.77 0.38
CA HIS A 18 -18.09 -3.49 1.18
C HIS A 18 -18.04 -4.12 2.56
N THR A 19 -17.55 -5.36 2.63
CA THR A 19 -17.59 -6.19 3.84
C THR A 19 -16.27 -6.28 4.57
N TYR A 20 -15.16 -5.92 3.90
CA TYR A 20 -13.79 -6.12 4.36
C TYR A 20 -13.43 -7.61 4.57
N ALA A 21 -14.23 -8.54 4.05
CA ALA A 21 -13.94 -9.97 4.04
C ALA A 21 -12.69 -10.25 3.17
N PHE A 22 -11.96 -11.32 3.50
CA PHE A 22 -10.75 -11.76 2.79
C PHE A 22 -10.68 -13.30 2.65
N ASP A 23 -11.76 -13.98 2.96
CA ASP A 23 -11.80 -15.45 3.02
C ASP A 23 -11.36 -16.10 1.71
N GLU A 24 -11.72 -15.51 0.57
CA GLU A 24 -11.38 -16.01 -0.77
C GLU A 24 -9.87 -15.93 -1.08
N ALA A 25 -9.11 -15.07 -0.39
CA ALA A 25 -7.68 -14.95 -0.55
C ALA A 25 -6.86 -15.86 0.40
N LEU A 26 -7.46 -16.44 1.44
CA LEU A 26 -6.73 -17.14 2.51
C LEU A 26 -5.90 -18.32 2.01
N GLU A 27 -6.39 -19.11 1.07
CA GLU A 27 -5.64 -20.25 0.54
C GLU A 27 -4.41 -19.78 -0.24
N THR A 28 -4.57 -18.77 -1.08
CA THR A 28 -3.45 -18.17 -1.85
C THR A 28 -2.43 -17.51 -0.90
N ILE A 29 -2.87 -16.79 0.14
CA ILE A 29 -1.99 -16.25 1.19
C ILE A 29 -1.16 -17.37 1.81
N LYS A 30 -1.79 -18.49 2.18
CA LYS A 30 -1.11 -19.64 2.77
C LYS A 30 -0.07 -20.25 1.82
N VAL A 31 -0.43 -20.48 0.56
CA VAL A 31 0.48 -21.01 -0.46
C VAL A 31 1.70 -20.09 -0.64
N LEU A 32 1.50 -18.78 -0.70
CA LEU A 32 2.58 -17.81 -0.82
C LEU A 32 3.51 -17.82 0.41
N LYS A 33 2.96 -17.90 1.60
CA LYS A 33 3.72 -18.02 2.85
C LYS A 33 4.53 -19.31 2.91
N ASP A 34 3.94 -20.44 2.54
CA ASP A 34 4.61 -21.74 2.52
C ASP A 34 5.79 -21.75 1.50
N ARG A 35 5.72 -20.92 0.46
CA ARG A 35 6.81 -20.66 -0.50
C ARG A 35 7.85 -19.65 0.00
N GLY A 36 7.64 -19.02 1.16
CA GLY A 36 8.52 -18.00 1.71
C GLY A 36 8.44 -16.65 0.97
N ILE A 37 7.34 -16.37 0.28
CA ILE A 37 7.09 -15.12 -0.44
C ILE A 37 6.43 -14.13 0.53
N PRO A 38 7.09 -13.03 0.92
CA PRO A 38 6.51 -12.02 1.80
C PRO A 38 5.35 -11.29 1.13
N ILE A 39 4.27 -11.10 1.89
CA ILE A 39 3.12 -10.27 1.51
C ILE A 39 3.16 -9.02 2.40
N ILE A 40 3.36 -7.87 1.80
CA ILE A 40 3.54 -6.59 2.49
C ILE A 40 2.34 -5.69 2.15
N PRO A 41 1.45 -5.42 3.10
CA PRO A 41 0.38 -4.43 2.90
C PRO A 41 0.94 -3.05 2.55
N CYS A 42 0.34 -2.39 1.56
CA CYS A 42 0.64 -1.03 1.14
C CYS A 42 -0.68 -0.24 1.02
N THR A 43 -1.13 0.36 2.12
CA THR A 43 -2.53 0.76 2.29
C THR A 43 -2.70 2.21 2.76
N SER A 44 -3.89 2.74 2.58
CA SER A 44 -4.32 4.02 3.17
C SER A 44 -4.64 3.92 4.67
N LYS A 45 -4.75 2.69 5.21
CA LYS A 45 -5.07 2.45 6.63
C LYS A 45 -3.91 2.86 7.55
N THR A 46 -4.24 3.02 8.83
CA THR A 46 -3.27 3.25 9.90
C THR A 46 -2.50 1.97 10.24
N ARG A 47 -1.39 2.12 10.98
CA ARG A 47 -0.67 0.98 11.56
C ARG A 47 -1.59 0.06 12.37
N ALA A 48 -2.43 0.63 13.23
CA ALA A 48 -3.30 -0.14 14.11
C ALA A 48 -4.35 -0.95 13.35
N GLU A 49 -4.94 -0.38 12.30
CA GLU A 49 -5.86 -1.11 11.41
C GLU A 49 -5.12 -2.23 10.67
N THR A 50 -3.98 -1.91 10.07
CA THR A 50 -3.20 -2.84 9.25
C THR A 50 -2.70 -4.02 10.07
N LEU A 51 -2.16 -3.77 11.27
CA LEU A 51 -1.68 -4.82 12.18
C LEU A 51 -2.80 -5.79 12.57
N SER A 52 -4.00 -5.27 12.87
CA SER A 52 -5.17 -6.10 13.20
C SER A 52 -5.57 -7.01 12.02
N LEU A 53 -5.53 -6.48 10.78
CA LEU A 53 -5.84 -7.25 9.57
C LEU A 53 -4.76 -8.29 9.26
N MET A 54 -3.48 -7.91 9.35
CA MET A 54 -2.37 -8.85 9.17
C MET A 54 -2.47 -10.03 10.12
N GLN A 55 -2.76 -9.77 11.41
CA GLN A 55 -2.97 -10.82 12.40
C GLN A 55 -4.12 -11.76 12.02
N ALA A 56 -5.25 -11.20 11.56
CA ALA A 56 -6.41 -11.98 11.15
C ALA A 56 -6.14 -12.86 9.91
N MET A 57 -5.35 -12.34 8.96
CA MET A 57 -4.94 -13.06 7.74
C MET A 57 -3.72 -13.97 7.96
N GLY A 58 -3.10 -13.92 9.14
CA GLY A 58 -1.86 -14.64 9.42
C GLY A 58 -0.67 -14.15 8.59
N ILE A 59 -0.63 -12.90 8.18
CA ILE A 59 0.49 -12.27 7.46
C ILE A 59 1.46 -11.67 8.48
N ASP A 60 2.76 -11.90 8.28
CA ASP A 60 3.82 -11.39 9.14
C ASP A 60 4.81 -10.56 8.30
N GLY A 61 5.41 -9.54 8.93
CA GLY A 61 6.46 -8.75 8.31
C GLY A 61 6.17 -7.25 8.27
N PRO A 62 6.85 -6.52 7.37
CA PRO A 62 6.65 -5.08 7.21
C PRO A 62 5.25 -4.71 6.73
N MET A 63 4.89 -3.47 6.97
CA MET A 63 3.71 -2.85 6.40
C MET A 63 4.01 -1.41 5.95
N ILE A 64 3.43 -1.00 4.85
CA ILE A 64 3.44 0.37 4.34
C ILE A 64 2.06 0.95 4.62
N VAL A 65 1.99 2.01 5.40
CA VAL A 65 0.74 2.55 5.93
C VAL A 65 0.54 4.01 5.51
N GLU A 66 -0.69 4.47 5.67
CA GLU A 66 -1.08 5.86 5.44
C GLU A 66 -0.70 6.36 4.04
N ASN A 67 -1.00 5.54 3.00
CA ASN A 67 -0.68 5.80 1.59
C ASN A 67 0.83 5.93 1.29
N GLY A 68 1.67 5.19 1.99
CA GLY A 68 3.12 5.24 1.79
C GLY A 68 3.82 6.30 2.64
N ALA A 69 3.12 6.98 3.53
CA ALA A 69 3.73 7.99 4.39
C ALA A 69 4.71 7.39 5.41
N ALA A 70 4.54 6.11 5.78
CA ALA A 70 5.43 5.41 6.68
C ALA A 70 5.51 3.90 6.40
N ILE A 71 6.66 3.33 6.75
CA ILE A 71 6.93 1.89 6.73
C ILE A 71 7.21 1.46 8.17
N TRP A 72 6.49 0.44 8.64
CA TRP A 72 6.77 -0.23 9.90
C TRP A 72 7.39 -1.59 9.64
N VAL A 73 8.49 -1.90 10.31
CA VAL A 73 9.24 -3.15 10.15
C VAL A 73 9.45 -3.80 11.50
N PRO A 74 9.04 -5.06 11.70
CA PRO A 74 9.33 -5.80 12.94
C PRO A 74 10.83 -5.86 13.21
N GLN A 75 11.23 -5.78 14.51
CA GLN A 75 12.63 -5.75 14.92
C GLN A 75 13.43 -6.99 14.47
N ASP A 76 12.75 -8.12 14.39
CA ASP A 76 13.32 -9.43 14.04
C ASP A 76 13.19 -9.80 12.56
N TRP A 77 12.67 -8.88 11.71
CA TRP A 77 12.42 -9.22 10.30
C TRP A 77 13.69 -9.27 9.42
N GLY A 78 14.85 -8.94 9.97
CA GLY A 78 16.15 -9.06 9.31
C GLY A 78 16.52 -7.88 8.41
N LEU A 79 15.98 -6.68 8.70
CA LEU A 79 16.42 -5.42 8.10
C LEU A 79 17.02 -4.52 9.20
N GLU A 80 18.12 -3.84 8.87
CA GLU A 80 18.74 -2.89 9.77
C GLU A 80 17.88 -1.63 9.93
N ARG A 81 17.71 -1.19 11.17
CA ARG A 81 17.02 0.05 11.48
C ARG A 81 17.85 1.25 11.00
N PRO A 82 17.31 2.13 10.14
CA PRO A 82 18.02 3.36 9.76
C PRO A 82 18.21 4.31 10.94
N ALA A 83 19.34 5.03 10.95
CA ALA A 83 19.58 6.06 11.97
C ALA A 83 18.48 7.13 11.94
N GLY A 84 17.98 7.52 13.09
CA GLY A 84 16.91 8.51 13.22
C GLY A 84 15.49 8.00 13.02
N SER A 85 15.31 6.70 12.74
CA SER A 85 13.98 6.09 12.69
C SER A 85 13.35 5.99 14.08
N ASP A 86 12.05 6.25 14.19
CA ASP A 86 11.28 5.98 15.40
C ASP A 86 11.19 4.46 15.65
N SER A 87 10.95 4.06 16.90
CA SER A 87 10.74 2.65 17.23
C SER A 87 10.00 2.48 18.55
N ASP A 88 9.29 1.36 18.63
CA ASP A 88 8.79 0.82 19.89
C ASP A 88 9.46 -0.55 20.21
N ALA A 89 8.87 -1.32 21.12
CA ALA A 89 9.41 -2.61 21.51
C ALA A 89 9.41 -3.65 20.38
N ASP A 90 8.45 -3.57 19.46
CA ASP A 90 8.16 -4.62 18.49
C ASP A 90 8.64 -4.27 17.08
N ALA A 91 8.68 -2.97 16.73
CA ALA A 91 8.98 -2.53 15.37
C ALA A 91 9.70 -1.17 15.32
N TRP A 92 10.35 -0.88 14.20
CA TRP A 92 10.84 0.45 13.87
C TRP A 92 10.06 1.04 12.69
N CYS A 93 10.03 2.38 12.64
CA CYS A 93 9.31 3.15 11.63
C CYS A 93 10.25 4.01 10.80
N HIS A 94 10.14 3.93 9.49
CA HIS A 94 10.72 4.90 8.56
C HIS A 94 9.60 5.75 7.96
N SER A 95 9.62 7.06 8.23
CA SER A 95 8.66 8.02 7.68
C SER A 95 9.28 8.83 6.55
N PHE A 96 8.48 9.15 5.52
CA PHE A 96 8.88 9.91 4.35
C PHE A 96 8.61 11.41 4.47
N GLY A 97 8.15 11.87 5.61
CA GLY A 97 7.81 13.26 5.79
C GLY A 97 7.46 13.66 7.21
N PRO A 98 6.86 14.84 7.39
CA PRO A 98 6.52 15.37 8.69
C PRO A 98 5.46 14.51 9.39
N SER A 99 5.45 14.58 10.71
CA SER A 99 4.38 13.97 11.50
C SER A 99 3.01 14.62 11.19
N ARG A 100 1.94 13.87 11.43
CA ARG A 100 0.57 14.37 11.31
C ARG A 100 0.37 15.71 12.06
N GLY A 101 0.99 15.88 13.23
CA GLY A 101 0.91 17.13 13.98
C GLY A 101 1.46 18.33 13.23
N MET A 102 2.51 18.15 12.41
CA MET A 102 3.03 19.21 11.55
C MET A 102 2.10 19.45 10.35
N ILE A 103 1.58 18.39 9.71
CA ILE A 103 0.60 18.50 8.62
C ILE A 103 -0.61 19.31 9.10
N ARG A 104 -1.14 19.02 10.29
CA ARG A 104 -2.27 19.77 10.87
C ARG A 104 -1.95 21.26 11.11
N ARG A 105 -0.72 21.60 11.49
CA ARG A 105 -0.32 23.02 11.64
C ARG A 105 -0.33 23.75 10.29
N GLN A 106 0.09 23.10 9.23
CA GLN A 106 0.05 23.65 7.87
C GLN A 106 -1.40 23.80 7.41
N LEU A 107 -2.23 22.78 7.60
CA LEU A 107 -3.66 22.85 7.28
C LEU A 107 -4.41 23.92 8.08
N ALA A 108 -3.97 24.24 9.29
CA ALA A 108 -4.55 25.32 10.09
C ALA A 108 -4.36 26.71 9.42
N ILE A 109 -3.26 26.90 8.68
CA ILE A 109 -3.05 28.12 7.88
C ILE A 109 -4.05 28.16 6.73
N LEU A 110 -4.22 27.05 6.02
CA LEU A 110 -5.17 26.93 4.91
C LEU A 110 -6.62 26.97 5.36
N SER A 111 -6.92 26.69 6.64
CA SER A 111 -8.28 26.69 7.16
C SER A 111 -8.95 28.08 7.16
N ILE A 112 -8.19 29.15 7.05
CA ILE A 112 -8.72 30.51 6.90
C ILE A 112 -9.58 30.60 5.62
N GLU A 113 -9.14 29.96 4.55
CA GLU A 113 -9.85 29.94 3.26
C GLU A 113 -10.75 28.71 3.11
N TRP A 114 -10.29 27.55 3.58
CA TRP A 114 -10.87 26.24 3.27
C TRP A 114 -11.59 25.57 4.45
N GLY A 115 -11.53 26.12 5.66
CA GLY A 115 -11.95 25.44 6.88
C GLY A 115 -13.42 25.02 6.97
N ASN A 116 -14.29 25.57 6.13
CA ASN A 116 -15.69 25.16 6.00
C ASN A 116 -15.94 24.13 4.85
N ARG A 117 -14.88 23.72 4.14
CA ARG A 117 -14.97 22.82 2.98
C ARG A 117 -14.39 21.43 3.23
N TYR A 118 -13.83 21.21 4.41
CA TYR A 118 -13.40 19.89 4.85
C TYR A 118 -13.58 19.73 6.37
N GLN A 119 -13.63 18.49 6.78
CA GLN A 119 -13.59 18.10 8.19
C GLN A 119 -12.54 17.00 8.38
N SER A 120 -11.67 17.15 9.37
CA SER A 120 -10.72 16.10 9.72
C SER A 120 -11.46 14.89 10.29
N LEU A 121 -11.17 13.71 9.78
CA LEU A 121 -11.71 12.45 10.29
C LEU A 121 -11.37 12.27 11.77
N CYS A 122 -10.16 12.66 12.17
CA CYS A 122 -9.71 12.50 13.55
C CYS A 122 -10.34 13.46 14.56
N ASP A 123 -11.00 14.52 14.09
CA ASP A 123 -11.76 15.44 14.96
C ASP A 123 -13.17 14.93 15.26
N LEU A 124 -13.62 13.90 14.55
CA LEU A 124 -14.88 13.22 14.82
C LEU A 124 -14.78 12.29 16.02
N SER A 125 -15.91 12.05 16.69
CA SER A 125 -16.04 10.96 17.65
C SER A 125 -15.98 9.60 16.93
N GLU A 126 -15.61 8.54 17.64
CA GLU A 126 -15.56 7.17 17.08
C GLU A 126 -16.91 6.74 16.46
N LYS A 127 -18.03 7.12 17.09
CA LYS A 127 -19.38 6.88 16.55
C LYS A 127 -19.60 7.57 15.20
N GLN A 128 -19.09 8.80 15.05
CA GLN A 128 -19.20 9.54 13.80
C GLN A 128 -18.27 8.94 12.73
N VAL A 129 -17.05 8.54 13.11
CA VAL A 129 -16.13 7.82 12.21
C VAL A 129 -16.79 6.53 11.74
N ALA A 130 -17.31 5.70 12.64
CA ALA A 130 -18.04 4.49 12.31
C ALA A 130 -19.18 4.74 11.31
N ALA A 131 -19.97 5.79 11.54
CA ALA A 131 -21.08 6.15 10.65
C ALA A 131 -20.64 6.55 9.22
N VAL A 132 -19.49 7.23 9.06
CA VAL A 132 -19.03 7.67 7.74
C VAL A 132 -18.14 6.66 7.04
N THR A 133 -17.55 5.71 7.78
CA THR A 133 -16.66 4.68 7.21
C THR A 133 -17.33 3.32 7.03
N GLY A 134 -18.34 3.01 7.83
CA GLY A 134 -18.95 1.69 7.93
C GLY A 134 -18.19 0.73 8.87
N LEU A 135 -17.13 1.20 9.53
CA LEU A 135 -16.38 0.41 10.51
C LEU A 135 -17.18 0.24 11.81
N ASP A 136 -16.86 -0.80 12.56
CA ASP A 136 -17.28 -0.91 13.95
C ASP A 136 -16.56 0.15 14.84
N LEU A 137 -16.92 0.23 16.12
CA LEU A 137 -16.34 1.23 17.02
C LEU A 137 -14.83 1.03 17.25
N ASP A 138 -14.38 -0.22 17.33
CA ASP A 138 -12.97 -0.54 17.52
C ASP A 138 -12.16 -0.24 16.25
N GLY A 139 -12.71 -0.52 15.07
CA GLY A 139 -12.15 -0.13 13.78
C GLY A 139 -12.08 1.40 13.64
N ALA A 140 -13.13 2.11 14.02
CA ALA A 140 -13.16 3.57 14.03
C ALA A 140 -12.10 4.16 14.97
N ALA A 141 -11.90 3.57 16.15
CA ALA A 141 -10.85 3.97 17.08
C ALA A 141 -9.45 3.75 16.48
N ARG A 142 -9.22 2.61 15.80
CA ARG A 142 -7.96 2.34 15.09
C ARG A 142 -7.75 3.29 13.91
N ALA A 143 -8.76 3.58 13.12
CA ALA A 143 -8.69 4.50 11.97
C ALA A 143 -8.32 5.94 12.36
N LYS A 144 -8.57 6.34 13.60
CA LYS A 144 -8.17 7.64 14.16
C LYS A 144 -6.70 7.70 14.60
N GLN A 145 -6.00 6.57 14.72
CA GLN A 145 -4.61 6.50 15.17
C GLN A 145 -3.62 6.80 14.04
N ARG A 146 -3.85 7.91 13.32
CA ARG A 146 -2.98 8.37 12.24
C ARG A 146 -1.79 9.14 12.79
N GLU A 147 -0.62 8.88 12.22
CA GLU A 147 0.65 9.46 12.68
C GLU A 147 1.37 10.26 11.59
N HIS A 148 1.13 9.95 10.30
CA HIS A 148 1.92 10.46 9.18
C HIS A 148 1.08 11.10 8.07
N CYS A 149 -0.24 11.06 8.15
CA CYS A 149 -1.14 11.77 7.24
C CYS A 149 -2.35 12.35 7.95
N GLU A 150 -3.06 13.26 7.29
CA GLU A 150 -4.37 13.75 7.75
C GLU A 150 -5.44 13.32 6.75
N THR A 151 -6.53 12.73 7.24
CA THR A 151 -7.66 12.30 6.42
C THR A 151 -8.80 13.29 6.56
N LEU A 152 -9.26 13.80 5.43
CA LEU A 152 -10.30 14.82 5.33
C LEU A 152 -11.56 14.26 4.68
N ILE A 153 -12.69 14.54 5.26
CA ILE A 153 -14.00 14.44 4.62
C ILE A 153 -14.18 15.73 3.84
N TRP A 154 -14.27 15.63 2.52
CA TRP A 154 -14.43 16.80 1.67
C TRP A 154 -15.90 17.22 1.58
N LEU A 155 -16.18 18.47 1.85
CA LEU A 155 -17.52 19.07 1.88
C LEU A 155 -17.74 20.08 0.74
N GLY A 156 -16.67 20.47 0.06
CA GLY A 156 -16.71 21.43 -1.05
C GLY A 156 -16.97 20.78 -2.41
N THR A 157 -16.95 21.59 -3.47
CA THR A 157 -17.07 21.08 -4.84
C THR A 157 -15.79 20.36 -5.33
N PRO A 158 -15.85 19.58 -6.41
CA PRO A 158 -14.65 19.01 -7.04
C PRO A 158 -13.64 20.08 -7.49
N ALA A 159 -14.12 21.26 -7.97
CA ALA A 159 -13.25 22.37 -8.35
C ALA A 159 -12.52 22.96 -7.15
N ASP A 160 -13.22 23.13 -6.02
CA ASP A 160 -12.61 23.57 -4.76
C ASP A 160 -11.54 22.61 -4.29
N ARG A 161 -11.80 21.29 -4.39
CA ARG A 161 -10.83 20.26 -4.01
C ARG A 161 -9.56 20.34 -4.84
N LYS A 162 -9.68 20.56 -6.14
CA LYS A 162 -8.53 20.73 -7.02
C LYS A 162 -7.70 21.95 -6.61
N ALA A 163 -8.33 23.08 -6.40
CA ALA A 163 -7.65 24.32 -5.98
C ALA A 163 -6.99 24.16 -4.58
N PHE A 164 -7.66 23.45 -3.67
CA PHE A 164 -7.07 23.09 -2.37
C PHE A 164 -5.83 22.20 -2.52
N ALA A 165 -5.88 21.17 -3.38
CA ALA A 165 -4.74 20.31 -3.65
C ALA A 165 -3.55 21.09 -4.21
N GLU A 166 -3.76 22.00 -5.14
CA GLU A 166 -2.73 22.88 -5.69
C GLU A 166 -2.09 23.76 -4.60
N GLN A 167 -2.86 24.24 -3.62
CA GLN A 167 -2.28 24.98 -2.48
C GLN A 167 -1.49 24.07 -1.53
N VAL A 168 -1.99 22.87 -1.26
CA VAL A 168 -1.29 21.87 -0.42
C VAL A 168 0.08 21.52 -1.04
N GLU A 169 0.16 21.40 -2.37
CA GLU A 169 1.42 21.13 -3.08
C GLU A 169 2.46 22.24 -2.89
N THR A 170 2.04 23.50 -2.73
CA THR A 170 2.97 24.60 -2.43
C THR A 170 3.63 24.50 -1.04
N LEU A 171 3.16 23.58 -0.20
CA LEU A 171 3.68 23.32 1.14
C LEU A 171 4.51 22.02 1.19
N ASP A 172 4.97 21.51 0.05
CA ASP A 172 5.67 20.23 -0.09
C ASP A 172 4.86 19.03 0.44
N MET A 173 3.53 19.09 0.28
CA MET A 173 2.60 18.03 0.63
C MET A 173 1.77 17.61 -0.59
N ARG A 174 1.10 16.47 -0.49
CA ARG A 174 0.21 15.94 -1.54
C ARG A 174 -1.20 15.72 -1.01
N CYS A 175 -2.19 15.91 -1.89
CA CYS A 175 -3.54 15.44 -1.69
C CYS A 175 -3.78 14.21 -2.54
N LEU A 176 -4.05 13.07 -1.91
CA LEU A 176 -4.47 11.85 -2.60
C LEU A 176 -5.95 11.63 -2.33
N GLN A 177 -6.69 11.25 -3.36
CA GLN A 177 -8.04 10.74 -3.18
C GLN A 177 -7.97 9.22 -3.09
N GLY A 178 -8.42 8.70 -1.94
CA GLY A 178 -8.64 7.28 -1.73
C GLY A 178 -10.10 7.05 -1.37
N GLY A 179 -10.85 6.38 -2.23
CA GLY A 179 -12.27 6.16 -2.04
C GLY A 179 -13.03 7.46 -1.77
N ARG A 180 -13.62 7.57 -0.57
CA ARG A 180 -14.47 8.72 -0.15
C ARG A 180 -13.71 9.87 0.48
N PHE A 181 -12.42 9.70 0.78
CA PHE A 181 -11.64 10.63 1.59
C PHE A 181 -10.52 11.29 0.80
N VAL A 182 -10.11 12.46 1.25
CA VAL A 182 -8.89 13.13 0.79
C VAL A 182 -7.83 12.93 1.86
N HIS A 183 -6.67 12.42 1.46
CA HIS A 183 -5.53 12.23 2.34
C HIS A 183 -4.48 13.28 2.05
N VAL A 184 -4.07 14.02 3.08
CA VAL A 184 -2.96 14.97 3.01
C VAL A 184 -1.75 14.34 3.69
N LEU A 185 -0.68 14.17 2.93
CA LEU A 185 0.58 13.55 3.38
C LEU A 185 1.77 14.33 2.80
N ALA A 186 2.98 13.98 3.20
CA ALA A 186 4.20 14.50 2.57
C ALA A 186 4.26 14.16 1.09
N SER A 187 5.12 14.83 0.35
CA SER A 187 5.49 14.46 -1.00
C SER A 187 6.06 13.04 -0.98
N GLY A 188 5.54 12.15 -1.72
CA GLY A 188 5.86 10.72 -1.68
C GLY A 188 4.59 9.93 -1.90
N GLY A 189 4.60 8.68 -1.58
CA GLY A 189 3.44 7.84 -1.74
C GLY A 189 3.78 6.36 -1.75
N LYS A 190 2.83 5.53 -2.14
CA LYS A 190 3.00 4.07 -2.19
C LYS A 190 4.22 3.67 -3.03
N ALA A 191 4.46 4.32 -4.17
CA ALA A 191 5.60 4.03 -5.06
C ALA A 191 6.95 4.28 -4.41
N GLU A 192 7.13 5.41 -3.73
CA GLU A 192 8.39 5.72 -3.04
C GLU A 192 8.66 4.74 -1.91
N ALA A 193 7.63 4.48 -1.09
CA ALA A 193 7.74 3.54 0.03
C ALA A 193 8.07 2.12 -0.44
N VAL A 194 7.39 1.61 -1.47
CA VAL A 194 7.66 0.31 -2.07
C VAL A 194 9.09 0.26 -2.62
N SER A 195 9.49 1.27 -3.40
CA SER A 195 10.83 1.33 -3.99
C SER A 195 11.92 1.36 -2.93
N TRP A 196 11.73 2.12 -1.85
CA TRP A 196 12.66 2.19 -0.74
C TRP A 196 12.77 0.85 -0.01
N LEU A 197 11.65 0.26 0.38
CA LEU A 197 11.61 -0.99 1.13
C LEU A 197 12.16 -2.17 0.29
N HIS A 198 11.81 -2.21 -1.00
CA HIS A 198 12.28 -3.27 -1.90
C HIS A 198 13.81 -3.23 -2.08
N ARG A 199 14.39 -2.04 -2.29
CA ARG A 199 15.86 -1.88 -2.32
C ARG A 199 16.51 -2.35 -1.03
N LYS A 200 15.93 -2.02 0.13
CA LYS A 200 16.44 -2.42 1.44
C LYS A 200 16.36 -3.93 1.64
N ILE A 201 15.25 -4.56 1.26
CA ILE A 201 15.08 -6.03 1.29
C ILE A 201 16.16 -6.70 0.43
N ARG A 202 16.36 -6.24 -0.79
CA ARG A 202 17.36 -6.80 -1.70
C ARG A 202 18.80 -6.64 -1.20
N SER A 203 19.10 -5.56 -0.52
CA SER A 203 20.47 -5.29 -0.02
C SER A 203 20.80 -5.96 1.30
N GLU A 204 19.82 -6.26 2.13
CA GLU A 204 20.06 -6.67 3.51
C GLU A 204 19.53 -8.07 3.84
N ARG A 205 18.47 -8.53 3.16
CA ARG A 205 17.86 -9.82 3.49
C ARG A 205 18.48 -10.95 2.69
N PRO A 206 19.12 -11.96 3.33
CA PRO A 206 19.74 -13.09 2.63
C PRO A 206 18.72 -13.83 1.76
N GLY A 207 19.11 -14.14 0.53
CA GLY A 207 18.26 -14.84 -0.45
C GLY A 207 17.30 -13.94 -1.22
N PHE A 208 17.26 -12.63 -0.96
CA PHE A 208 16.41 -11.67 -1.67
C PHE A 208 17.20 -10.68 -2.56
N ASP A 209 18.49 -10.89 -2.79
CA ASP A 209 19.35 -10.03 -3.60
C ASP A 209 18.85 -9.80 -5.03
N ARG A 210 18.07 -10.75 -5.57
CA ARG A 210 17.43 -10.70 -6.89
C ARG A 210 15.91 -10.78 -6.83
N ALA A 211 15.32 -10.48 -5.67
CA ALA A 211 13.88 -10.57 -5.51
C ALA A 211 13.15 -9.68 -6.52
N ILE A 212 12.09 -10.24 -7.11
CA ILE A 212 11.19 -9.54 -8.02
C ILE A 212 10.09 -8.86 -7.18
N SER A 213 9.80 -7.61 -7.48
CA SER A 213 8.69 -6.88 -6.87
C SER A 213 7.39 -7.12 -7.63
N LEU A 214 6.37 -7.58 -6.90
CA LEU A 214 5.01 -7.72 -7.41
C LEU A 214 4.10 -6.73 -6.66
N SER A 215 3.13 -6.15 -7.33
CA SER A 215 2.15 -5.29 -6.66
C SER A 215 0.73 -5.62 -7.05
N ALA A 216 -0.23 -5.31 -6.15
CA ALA A 216 -1.67 -5.38 -6.42
C ALA A 216 -2.38 -4.13 -5.90
N GLY A 217 -3.36 -3.64 -6.68
CA GLY A 217 -4.20 -2.50 -6.34
C GLY A 217 -5.44 -2.45 -7.25
N ASP A 218 -6.44 -1.63 -6.88
CA ASP A 218 -7.69 -1.50 -7.62
C ASP A 218 -8.04 -0.05 -8.00
N ALA A 219 -7.33 0.95 -7.47
CA ALA A 219 -7.73 2.34 -7.55
C ALA A 219 -6.60 3.30 -7.99
N GLU A 220 -6.95 4.57 -8.22
CA GLU A 220 -6.03 5.60 -8.72
C GLU A 220 -4.83 5.84 -7.80
N ASN A 221 -5.00 5.72 -6.47
CA ASN A 221 -3.91 5.86 -5.51
C ASN A 221 -2.90 4.69 -5.54
N ASP A 222 -3.19 3.62 -6.29
CA ASP A 222 -2.30 2.47 -6.48
C ASP A 222 -1.46 2.57 -7.75
N VAL A 223 -1.86 3.42 -8.71
CA VAL A 223 -1.25 3.49 -10.04
C VAL A 223 0.25 3.63 -9.97
N GLU A 224 0.77 4.58 -9.17
CA GLU A 224 2.20 4.79 -9.04
C GLU A 224 2.93 3.54 -8.48
N MET A 225 2.31 2.80 -7.55
CA MET A 225 2.83 1.53 -7.04
C MET A 225 2.83 0.45 -8.11
N LEU A 226 1.72 0.33 -8.84
CA LEU A 226 1.59 -0.63 -9.93
C LEU A 226 2.59 -0.36 -11.06
N GLU A 227 3.00 0.89 -11.29
CA GLU A 227 3.94 1.28 -12.32
C GLU A 227 5.41 1.04 -11.97
N VAL A 228 5.79 1.12 -10.68
CA VAL A 228 7.21 1.03 -10.26
C VAL A 228 7.69 -0.40 -9.95
N THR A 229 6.79 -1.35 -9.78
CA THR A 229 7.13 -2.75 -9.50
C THR A 229 7.43 -3.53 -10.78
N ASP A 230 8.15 -4.66 -10.68
CA ASP A 230 8.52 -5.46 -11.85
C ASP A 230 7.30 -6.05 -12.55
N MET A 231 6.31 -6.53 -11.79
CA MET A 231 5.02 -6.98 -12.30
C MET A 231 3.88 -6.45 -11.40
N ALA A 232 2.69 -6.31 -11.97
CA ALA A 232 1.54 -5.73 -11.29
C ALA A 232 0.24 -6.45 -11.60
N LEU A 233 -0.64 -6.48 -10.60
CA LEU A 233 -2.02 -6.92 -10.69
C LEU A 233 -2.94 -5.72 -10.48
N LEU A 234 -3.75 -5.41 -11.47
CA LEU A 234 -4.88 -4.51 -11.33
C LEU A 234 -6.13 -5.36 -11.03
N VAL A 235 -6.59 -5.30 -9.79
CA VAL A 235 -7.82 -5.98 -9.36
C VAL A 235 -9.01 -5.18 -9.81
N ARG A 236 -10.05 -5.86 -10.33
CA ARG A 236 -11.31 -5.19 -10.69
C ARG A 236 -12.01 -4.67 -9.43
N SER A 237 -12.55 -3.49 -9.55
CA SER A 237 -13.29 -2.84 -8.45
C SER A 237 -14.79 -2.79 -8.77
N PRO A 238 -15.68 -3.09 -7.81
CA PRO A 238 -17.13 -2.99 -8.01
C PRO A 238 -17.63 -1.54 -8.05
N VAL A 239 -16.79 -0.58 -7.69
CA VAL A 239 -17.19 0.82 -7.50
C VAL A 239 -16.37 1.82 -8.32
N ASN A 240 -15.18 1.44 -8.78
CA ASN A 240 -14.29 2.29 -9.55
C ASN A 240 -14.14 1.76 -10.97
N GLU A 241 -14.06 2.67 -11.95
CA GLU A 241 -13.54 2.31 -13.27
C GLU A 241 -12.05 1.99 -13.14
N PRO A 242 -11.51 1.00 -13.89
CA PRO A 242 -10.10 0.67 -13.85
C PRO A 242 -9.23 1.88 -14.17
N PRO A 243 -8.28 2.24 -13.30
CA PRO A 243 -7.37 3.34 -13.58
C PRO A 243 -6.44 3.02 -14.75
N THR A 244 -5.91 4.08 -15.38
CA THR A 244 -4.93 3.91 -16.46
C THR A 244 -3.55 3.67 -15.88
N VAL A 245 -3.03 2.45 -16.03
CA VAL A 245 -1.68 2.07 -15.60
C VAL A 245 -0.74 2.08 -16.81
N ARG A 246 0.30 2.92 -16.77
CA ARG A 246 1.27 3.11 -17.88
C ARG A 246 2.45 2.16 -17.71
N ARG A 247 2.35 0.97 -18.32
CA ARG A 247 3.41 -0.06 -18.30
C ARG A 247 3.66 -0.61 -19.69
N GLN A 248 4.91 -1.00 -19.96
CA GLN A 248 5.27 -1.68 -21.22
C GLN A 248 5.01 -3.19 -21.19
N GLY A 249 4.65 -3.75 -20.03
CA GLY A 249 4.37 -5.17 -19.83
C GLY A 249 4.26 -5.52 -18.35
N GLY A 250 4.06 -6.81 -18.06
CA GLY A 250 3.99 -7.31 -16.68
C GLY A 250 2.73 -6.87 -15.91
N LEU A 251 1.66 -6.45 -16.61
CA LEU A 251 0.36 -6.17 -16.01
C LEU A 251 -0.58 -7.37 -16.23
N VAL A 252 -1.21 -7.76 -15.15
CA VAL A 252 -2.36 -8.67 -15.13
C VAL A 252 -3.57 -7.85 -14.67
N ILE A 253 -4.71 -8.09 -15.26
CA ILE A 253 -6.00 -7.55 -14.80
C ILE A 253 -6.83 -8.75 -14.39
N SER A 254 -7.35 -8.75 -13.17
CA SER A 254 -8.17 -9.86 -12.68
C SER A 254 -9.49 -9.97 -13.44
N ASP A 255 -10.07 -11.16 -13.50
CA ASP A 255 -11.40 -11.37 -14.06
C ASP A 255 -12.49 -11.10 -13.03
N THR A 256 -12.19 -11.41 -11.75
CA THR A 256 -13.07 -11.17 -10.60
C THR A 256 -12.62 -9.95 -9.78
N GLU A 257 -13.44 -9.55 -8.81
CA GLU A 257 -13.25 -8.36 -7.97
C GLU A 257 -12.67 -8.75 -6.60
N GLY A 258 -12.05 -7.81 -5.90
CA GLY A 258 -11.64 -7.96 -4.51
C GLY A 258 -10.75 -9.18 -4.24
N PRO A 259 -10.94 -9.88 -3.08
CA PRO A 259 -10.05 -10.97 -2.66
C PRO A 259 -10.00 -12.15 -3.63
N ALA A 260 -11.09 -12.47 -4.34
CA ALA A 260 -11.09 -13.50 -5.38
C ALA A 260 -10.20 -13.08 -6.57
N GLY A 261 -10.35 -11.83 -7.05
CA GLY A 261 -9.52 -11.29 -8.11
C GLY A 261 -8.06 -11.14 -7.71
N TRP A 262 -7.80 -10.83 -6.45
CA TRP A 262 -6.45 -10.82 -5.91
C TRP A 262 -5.83 -12.23 -5.92
N ALA A 263 -6.57 -13.24 -5.48
CA ALA A 263 -6.09 -14.63 -5.41
C ALA A 263 -5.73 -15.15 -6.81
N GLU A 264 -6.66 -15.10 -7.76
CA GLU A 264 -6.45 -15.56 -9.13
C GLU A 264 -5.31 -14.81 -9.83
N GLY A 265 -5.25 -13.49 -9.66
CA GLY A 265 -4.23 -12.65 -10.28
C GLY A 265 -2.83 -12.87 -9.69
N MET A 266 -2.72 -13.13 -8.38
CA MET A 266 -1.44 -13.48 -7.75
C MET A 266 -0.93 -14.84 -8.21
N GLU A 267 -1.79 -15.83 -8.36
CA GLU A 267 -1.41 -17.13 -8.94
C GLU A 267 -0.86 -16.95 -10.35
N ALA A 268 -1.56 -16.20 -11.20
CA ALA A 268 -1.10 -15.92 -12.57
C ALA A 268 0.23 -15.14 -12.62
N LEU A 269 0.46 -14.20 -11.69
CA LEU A 269 1.75 -13.49 -11.60
C LEU A 269 2.89 -14.42 -11.18
N ILE A 270 2.68 -15.26 -10.19
CA ILE A 270 3.69 -16.21 -9.72
C ILE A 270 4.06 -17.20 -10.81
N GLU A 271 3.09 -17.73 -11.53
CA GLU A 271 3.34 -18.60 -12.70
C GLU A 271 4.21 -17.92 -13.76
N ARG A 272 3.93 -16.64 -14.08
CA ARG A 272 4.75 -15.86 -15.02
C ARG A 272 6.18 -15.65 -14.53
N VAL A 273 6.37 -15.38 -13.23
CA VAL A 273 7.72 -15.27 -12.64
C VAL A 273 8.49 -16.58 -12.82
N GLU A 274 7.86 -17.72 -12.53
CA GLU A 274 8.46 -19.04 -12.68
C GLU A 274 8.82 -19.36 -14.15
N GLU A 275 7.94 -19.05 -15.08
CA GLU A 275 8.19 -19.21 -16.52
C GLU A 275 9.38 -18.36 -17.02
N GLU A 276 9.48 -17.10 -16.60
CA GLU A 276 10.57 -16.21 -17.00
C GLU A 276 11.92 -16.69 -16.45
N GLU A 277 11.93 -17.21 -15.22
CA GLU A 277 13.12 -17.81 -14.64
C GLU A 277 13.58 -19.06 -15.41
N ASP A 278 12.64 -19.92 -15.76
CA ASP A 278 12.96 -21.14 -16.51
C ASP A 278 13.48 -20.81 -17.92
N ARG A 279 12.92 -19.80 -18.58
CA ARG A 279 13.45 -19.29 -19.87
C ARG A 279 14.85 -18.71 -19.71
N GLY A 280 15.10 -17.92 -18.65
CA GLY A 280 16.42 -17.37 -18.34
C GLY A 280 17.47 -18.46 -18.05
N ARG A 281 17.10 -19.50 -17.29
CA ARG A 281 17.95 -20.67 -17.03
C ARG A 281 18.24 -21.49 -18.29
N LEU A 282 17.30 -21.62 -19.19
CA LEU A 282 17.48 -22.32 -20.47
C LEU A 282 18.40 -21.53 -21.42
N LEU A 283 18.34 -20.20 -21.43
CA LEU A 283 19.21 -19.34 -22.22
C LEU A 283 20.64 -19.35 -21.69
N SER A 284 20.85 -19.31 -20.37
CA SER A 284 22.17 -19.39 -19.76
C SER A 284 22.84 -20.73 -20.05
N LYS A 285 22.13 -21.85 -19.93
CA LYS A 285 22.67 -23.19 -20.28
C LYS A 285 23.02 -23.33 -21.75
N ARG A 286 22.33 -22.65 -22.68
CA ARG A 286 22.67 -22.64 -24.11
C ARG A 286 23.93 -21.84 -24.41
N HIS A 287 24.22 -20.77 -23.64
CA HIS A 287 25.46 -20.02 -23.77
C HIS A 287 26.67 -20.80 -23.29
N ASP A 288 26.54 -21.55 -22.17
CA ASP A 288 27.61 -22.37 -21.62
C ASP A 288 27.95 -23.58 -22.53
N HIS A 289 26.99 -24.09 -23.30
CA HIS A 289 27.23 -25.19 -24.26
C HIS A 289 27.84 -24.73 -25.60
N ASN A 290 27.77 -23.45 -25.93
CA ASN A 290 28.39 -22.88 -27.13
C ASN A 290 29.79 -22.29 -26.85
N ALA A 291 30.24 -22.28 -25.60
CA ALA A 291 31.57 -21.81 -25.20
C ALA A 291 32.55 -22.94 -24.87
N ALA A 292 32.18 -24.20 -25.06
CA ALA A 292 33.01 -25.41 -24.98
C ALA A 292 33.20 -26.02 -26.37
#